data_b52350084a315596de19834ad8202833
#
_entry.id   b52350084a315596de19834ad8202833
#
_cell.length_a   1.000
_cell.length_b   1.000
_cell.length_c   1.000
_cell.angle_alpha   90.00
_cell.angle_beta   90.00
_cell.angle_gamma   90.00
#
_symmetry.space_group_name_H-M   'P 1'
#
loop_
_entity.id
_entity.type
_entity.pdbx_description
1 polymer ?
#
loop_
_entity_poly.entity_id
_entity_poly.type
_entity_poly.pdbx_seq_one_letter_code
_entity_poly.pdbx_strand_id
1 'polypeptide(L)'
;TIAAAHNGIGVDGVAPEATLVAIKTSNANGSFYPEYVTCAFTWAADHGVDVTNSSYYMDPWAFWLPNDPTQAAGLEAASRAVHYAHQKGVVNVAAEGNSNDDHDNPTVDSSSPNDVEGAAFSRDVTGGVDAPAMLNDDVISVSALVLPDGQDASTGVLDRAYFSNYGVKSVDVAAPGVRVWSTVPTRIRESGYAYLSGTSMASPHAAGVVALLKEIHPGYTADQLVALLKQQAGYSFDRLTVPADGKEYRGAGLVNALAAVTRDQEKPVVSAVEYSTDNETWQPLEGATLSGTVYVRATVTGSVTSASLDVAGLATVSKTVDEGADSVVVESGLIDLANLHLSGSDATPVNATVTAKGVNNDAAADDDVTQTVGFFATAVKTGRWINSGKGWSYQYSDGTHPSSEVVEIDGVAYRFDADGYLAYGWDKVDGNWYYYGANGRASGWTRVNSLWYYLDPSTGQMQIGWTKVGDSLYYLEATGVMTTGWKSIDGNWYLFDASGAMTTGWQASNGSWYYLNEDGTMATGWKGVDGYWYYLKPSGQMVTGTQWVDGRWQNFDSSGRWIG
;
A
#
# COMPACT_ATOMS: atom_id res chain seq x y z
N THR A 1 0.89 30.07 -2.27
CA THR A 1 -0.03 29.65 -1.19
C THR A 1 -0.36 28.17 -1.28
N ILE A 2 -0.74 27.65 -2.46
CA ILE A 2 -1.14 26.24 -2.59
C ILE A 2 0.04 25.29 -2.30
N ALA A 3 1.11 25.34 -3.09
CA ALA A 3 2.15 24.33 -3.15
C ALA A 3 3.58 24.91 -3.12
N ALA A 4 3.85 25.88 -2.22
CA ALA A 4 5.23 26.26 -1.93
C ALA A 4 5.91 25.07 -1.24
N ALA A 5 7.10 24.68 -1.74
CA ALA A 5 7.75 23.44 -1.33
C ALA A 5 8.18 23.46 0.16
N HIS A 6 7.99 22.36 0.85
CA HIS A 6 8.48 22.15 2.21
C HIS A 6 9.99 21.86 2.19
N ASN A 7 10.81 22.90 2.17
CA ASN A 7 12.27 22.81 2.02
C ASN A 7 13.07 23.61 3.06
N GLY A 8 12.40 24.11 4.11
CA GLY A 8 13.00 24.91 5.18
C GLY A 8 13.37 26.33 4.75
N ILE A 9 12.89 26.82 3.61
CA ILE A 9 13.18 28.15 3.08
C ILE A 9 11.89 28.92 2.81
N GLY A 10 11.72 30.09 3.43
CA GLY A 10 10.65 31.03 3.13
C GLY A 10 9.30 30.63 3.71
N VAL A 11 8.44 29.95 2.98
CA VAL A 11 7.08 29.57 3.37
C VAL A 11 6.68 28.24 2.75
N ASP A 12 5.95 27.43 3.49
CA ASP A 12 5.33 26.20 2.98
C ASP A 12 3.95 26.50 2.40
N GLY A 13 3.55 25.75 1.39
CA GLY A 13 2.19 25.74 0.86
C GLY A 13 1.24 24.93 1.76
N VAL A 14 -0.07 25.07 1.51
CA VAL A 14 -1.08 24.25 2.22
C VAL A 14 -0.96 22.78 1.81
N ALA A 15 -0.66 22.50 0.54
CA ALA A 15 -0.40 21.18 -0.04
C ALA A 15 0.94 21.22 -0.78
N PRO A 16 2.09 21.12 -0.08
CA PRO A 16 3.41 21.37 -0.67
C PRO A 16 3.82 20.36 -1.74
N GLU A 17 3.29 19.15 -1.70
CA GLU A 17 3.56 18.08 -2.66
C GLU A 17 2.62 18.10 -3.89
N ALA A 18 1.60 18.99 -3.91
CA ALA A 18 0.68 19.09 -5.02
C ALA A 18 1.36 19.54 -6.33
N THR A 19 1.05 18.86 -7.42
CA THR A 19 1.54 19.24 -8.76
C THR A 19 0.79 20.48 -9.26
N LEU A 20 1.53 21.53 -9.63
CA LEU A 20 0.97 22.75 -10.17
C LEU A 20 0.93 22.73 -11.71
N VAL A 21 -0.25 22.99 -12.26
CA VAL A 21 -0.46 23.19 -13.70
C VAL A 21 -0.85 24.65 -13.96
N ALA A 22 -0.08 25.34 -14.77
CA ALA A 22 -0.37 26.72 -15.15
C ALA A 22 -1.21 26.76 -16.44
N ILE A 23 -2.46 27.23 -16.32
CA ILE A 23 -3.36 27.42 -17.46
C ILE A 23 -3.46 28.91 -17.74
N LYS A 24 -3.14 29.34 -18.97
CA LYS A 24 -3.25 30.73 -19.35
C LYS A 24 -4.70 31.07 -19.73
N THR A 25 -5.38 31.82 -18.86
CA THR A 25 -6.80 32.23 -19.01
C THR A 25 -7.00 33.68 -19.39
N SER A 26 -5.93 34.43 -19.68
CA SER A 26 -5.98 35.85 -20.01
C SER A 26 -5.37 36.17 -21.36
N ASN A 27 -5.78 37.29 -21.96
CA ASN A 27 -5.10 37.89 -23.10
C ASN A 27 -3.72 38.48 -22.70
N ALA A 28 -3.04 39.18 -23.64
CA ALA A 28 -1.74 39.79 -23.36
C ALA A 28 -1.81 40.98 -22.37
N ASN A 29 -2.98 41.60 -22.24
CA ASN A 29 -3.22 42.75 -21.37
C ASN A 29 -3.67 42.33 -19.96
N GLY A 30 -3.88 41.01 -19.73
CA GLY A 30 -4.31 40.48 -18.43
C GLY A 30 -5.82 40.34 -18.26
N SER A 31 -6.64 40.58 -19.31
CA SER A 31 -8.10 40.45 -19.25
C SER A 31 -8.55 39.00 -19.44
N PHE A 32 -9.56 38.59 -18.69
CA PHE A 32 -10.09 37.20 -18.60
C PHE A 32 -11.44 37.11 -19.34
N TYR A 33 -11.43 37.18 -20.68
CA TYR A 33 -12.67 37.10 -21.45
C TYR A 33 -13.29 35.70 -21.47
N PRO A 34 -14.61 35.59 -21.74
CA PRO A 34 -15.35 34.32 -21.72
C PRO A 34 -14.71 33.21 -22.54
N GLU A 35 -14.13 33.49 -23.70
CA GLU A 35 -13.48 32.50 -24.55
C GLU A 35 -12.23 31.86 -23.89
N TYR A 36 -11.43 32.65 -23.17
CA TYR A 36 -10.27 32.12 -22.46
C TYR A 36 -10.69 31.31 -21.23
N VAL A 37 -11.70 31.80 -20.50
CA VAL A 37 -12.24 31.11 -19.31
C VAL A 37 -12.86 29.77 -19.72
N THR A 38 -13.70 29.77 -20.79
CA THR A 38 -14.30 28.55 -21.36
C THR A 38 -13.22 27.53 -21.76
N CYS A 39 -12.20 27.97 -22.50
CA CYS A 39 -11.10 27.10 -22.90
C CYS A 39 -10.32 26.52 -21.68
N ALA A 40 -10.11 27.34 -20.65
CA ALA A 40 -9.33 26.92 -19.48
C ALA A 40 -10.04 25.82 -18.68
N PHE A 41 -11.32 25.96 -18.37
CA PHE A 41 -12.09 24.94 -17.64
C PHE A 41 -12.28 23.68 -18.49
N THR A 42 -12.56 23.81 -19.80
CA THR A 42 -12.63 22.65 -20.70
C THR A 42 -11.30 21.90 -20.75
N TRP A 43 -10.18 22.64 -20.86
CA TRP A 43 -8.85 22.04 -20.86
C TRP A 43 -8.55 21.31 -19.54
N ALA A 44 -8.85 21.93 -18.39
CA ALA A 44 -8.66 21.32 -17.07
C ALA A 44 -9.43 20.00 -16.96
N ALA A 45 -10.70 20.00 -17.40
CA ALA A 45 -11.55 18.81 -17.42
C ALA A 45 -10.97 17.66 -18.27
N ASP A 46 -10.46 17.99 -19.46
CA ASP A 46 -9.97 16.99 -20.42
C ASP A 46 -8.56 16.45 -20.07
N HIS A 47 -7.84 17.13 -19.18
CA HIS A 47 -6.46 16.76 -18.81
C HIS A 47 -6.31 16.26 -17.38
N GLY A 48 -7.42 15.93 -16.69
CA GLY A 48 -7.38 15.28 -15.38
C GLY A 48 -6.83 16.19 -14.27
N VAL A 49 -7.17 17.49 -14.32
CA VAL A 49 -6.90 18.41 -13.22
C VAL A 49 -7.89 18.12 -12.10
N ASP A 50 -7.41 17.93 -10.86
CA ASP A 50 -8.28 17.66 -9.72
C ASP A 50 -8.93 18.92 -9.15
N VAL A 51 -8.17 20.03 -9.10
CA VAL A 51 -8.62 21.30 -8.49
C VAL A 51 -8.21 22.49 -9.36
N THR A 52 -9.14 23.39 -9.64
CA THR A 52 -8.82 24.70 -10.23
C THR A 52 -8.84 25.80 -9.17
N ASN A 53 -7.99 26.83 -9.34
CA ASN A 53 -8.05 28.06 -8.54
C ASN A 53 -8.17 29.27 -9.44
N SER A 54 -9.29 29.98 -9.33
CA SER A 54 -9.64 31.15 -10.13
C SER A 54 -9.65 32.41 -9.25
N SER A 55 -8.51 33.12 -9.22
CA SER A 55 -8.38 34.37 -8.46
C SER A 55 -8.63 35.59 -9.35
N TYR A 56 -9.70 35.56 -10.12
CA TYR A 56 -10.12 36.59 -11.10
C TYR A 56 -11.63 36.58 -11.26
N TYR A 57 -12.20 37.67 -11.82
CA TYR A 57 -13.54 37.69 -12.39
C TYR A 57 -13.47 37.80 -13.92
N MET A 58 -14.54 37.46 -14.61
CA MET A 58 -14.59 37.39 -16.06
C MET A 58 -14.84 38.79 -16.67
N ASP A 59 -13.84 39.29 -17.40
CA ASP A 59 -13.90 40.59 -18.09
C ASP A 59 -14.87 40.57 -19.28
N PRO A 60 -15.42 41.75 -19.71
CA PRO A 60 -15.16 43.06 -19.13
C PRO A 60 -16.16 43.51 -18.06
N TRP A 61 -17.01 42.59 -17.57
CA TRP A 61 -18.09 42.90 -16.67
C TRP A 61 -17.83 42.32 -15.26
N ALA A 62 -17.86 43.18 -14.23
CA ALA A 62 -17.81 42.68 -12.84
C ALA A 62 -19.04 41.82 -12.52
N PHE A 63 -20.21 42.20 -13.06
CA PHE A 63 -21.42 41.38 -13.02
C PHE A 63 -21.95 41.16 -14.42
N TRP A 64 -22.10 39.93 -14.81
CA TRP A 64 -22.68 39.51 -16.09
C TRP A 64 -24.20 39.41 -15.95
N LEU A 65 -24.94 40.01 -16.90
CA LEU A 65 -26.39 39.99 -16.89
C LEU A 65 -26.92 38.85 -17.78
N PRO A 66 -27.54 37.80 -17.18
CA PRO A 66 -27.98 36.62 -17.95
C PRO A 66 -29.09 36.93 -18.96
N ASN A 67 -29.85 38.04 -18.76
CA ASN A 67 -30.92 38.47 -19.63
C ASN A 67 -30.48 39.53 -20.65
N ASP A 68 -29.23 39.98 -20.65
CA ASP A 68 -28.70 40.91 -21.64
C ASP A 68 -28.20 40.12 -22.87
N PRO A 69 -28.78 40.35 -24.07
CA PRO A 69 -28.40 39.62 -25.28
C PRO A 69 -26.90 39.74 -25.65
N THR A 70 -26.22 40.79 -25.21
CA THR A 70 -24.79 41.01 -25.49
C THR A 70 -23.88 40.27 -24.52
N GLN A 71 -24.40 39.84 -23.39
CA GLN A 71 -23.64 39.19 -22.30
C GLN A 71 -24.00 37.71 -22.12
N ALA A 72 -25.29 37.38 -22.35
CA ALA A 72 -25.83 36.04 -22.06
C ALA A 72 -25.05 34.89 -22.70
N ALA A 73 -24.61 35.04 -23.94
CA ALA A 73 -23.87 33.96 -24.63
C ALA A 73 -22.49 33.68 -24.02
N GLY A 74 -21.77 34.73 -23.60
CA GLY A 74 -20.46 34.61 -22.95
C GLY A 74 -20.58 33.98 -21.57
N LEU A 75 -21.56 34.44 -20.78
CA LEU A 75 -21.84 33.87 -19.45
C LEU A 75 -22.23 32.38 -19.54
N GLU A 76 -23.15 32.05 -20.45
CA GLU A 76 -23.61 30.67 -20.65
C GLU A 76 -22.48 29.74 -21.10
N ALA A 77 -21.59 30.20 -22.01
CA ALA A 77 -20.46 29.41 -22.45
C ALA A 77 -19.48 29.09 -21.29
N ALA A 78 -19.17 30.11 -20.48
CA ALA A 78 -18.32 29.92 -19.31
C ALA A 78 -18.99 29.02 -18.27
N SER A 79 -20.27 29.22 -17.95
CA SER A 79 -21.03 28.41 -17.02
C SER A 79 -21.06 26.94 -17.43
N ARG A 80 -21.28 26.64 -18.70
CA ARG A 80 -21.24 25.25 -19.22
C ARG A 80 -19.86 24.64 -19.13
N ALA A 81 -18.79 25.39 -19.34
CA ALA A 81 -17.42 24.87 -19.23
C ALA A 81 -17.06 24.55 -17.77
N VAL A 82 -17.49 25.43 -16.84
CA VAL A 82 -17.33 25.20 -15.40
C VAL A 82 -18.11 23.95 -14.97
N HIS A 83 -19.37 23.83 -15.37
CA HIS A 83 -20.22 22.66 -15.11
C HIS A 83 -19.60 21.37 -15.70
N TYR A 84 -19.11 21.43 -16.93
CA TYR A 84 -18.41 20.31 -17.56
C TYR A 84 -17.17 19.88 -16.74
N ALA A 85 -16.37 20.86 -16.28
CA ALA A 85 -15.21 20.55 -15.43
C ALA A 85 -15.63 19.86 -14.13
N HIS A 86 -16.67 20.38 -13.46
CA HIS A 86 -17.22 19.78 -12.25
C HIS A 86 -17.72 18.34 -12.50
N GLN A 87 -18.47 18.09 -13.56
CA GLN A 87 -18.93 16.77 -13.96
C GLN A 87 -17.78 15.78 -14.26
N LYS A 88 -16.62 16.28 -14.67
CA LYS A 88 -15.41 15.49 -14.87
C LYS A 88 -14.62 15.23 -13.58
N GLY A 89 -15.10 15.69 -12.44
CA GLY A 89 -14.52 15.50 -11.13
C GLY A 89 -13.55 16.60 -10.69
N VAL A 90 -13.49 17.71 -11.43
CA VAL A 90 -12.67 18.88 -11.06
C VAL A 90 -13.40 19.69 -10.00
N VAL A 91 -12.78 19.94 -8.85
CA VAL A 91 -13.27 20.88 -7.86
C VAL A 91 -12.83 22.29 -8.24
N ASN A 92 -13.80 23.17 -8.54
CA ASN A 92 -13.49 24.55 -8.95
C ASN A 92 -13.56 25.46 -7.74
N VAL A 93 -12.51 26.25 -7.51
CA VAL A 93 -12.41 27.21 -6.40
C VAL A 93 -12.18 28.60 -6.95
N ALA A 94 -12.94 29.59 -6.47
CA ALA A 94 -12.84 30.98 -6.92
C ALA A 94 -12.76 31.97 -5.76
N ALA A 95 -12.17 33.12 -6.04
CA ALA A 95 -12.13 34.25 -5.12
C ALA A 95 -13.45 35.03 -5.18
N GLU A 96 -14.05 35.33 -4.01
CA GLU A 96 -15.35 36.03 -3.89
C GLU A 96 -15.33 37.47 -4.40
N GLY A 97 -14.18 38.12 -4.52
CA GLY A 97 -14.04 39.51 -4.98
C GLY A 97 -13.69 40.49 -3.87
N ASN A 98 -13.29 41.71 -4.28
CA ASN A 98 -12.64 42.67 -3.36
C ASN A 98 -13.31 44.07 -3.34
N SER A 99 -14.59 44.17 -3.68
CA SER A 99 -15.33 45.43 -3.78
C SER A 99 -16.24 45.72 -2.58
N ASN A 100 -16.31 44.80 -1.60
CA ASN A 100 -17.23 44.86 -0.48
C ASN A 100 -18.70 44.86 -0.93
N ASP A 101 -19.00 44.15 -1.99
CA ASP A 101 -20.33 44.03 -2.59
C ASP A 101 -21.14 42.88 -1.98
N ASP A 102 -22.48 43.05 -1.97
CA ASP A 102 -23.42 41.97 -1.64
C ASP A 102 -23.67 41.12 -2.89
N HIS A 103 -23.07 39.95 -2.94
CA HIS A 103 -23.20 39.04 -4.07
C HIS A 103 -24.57 38.33 -4.12
N ASP A 104 -25.27 38.25 -2.99
CA ASP A 104 -26.64 37.72 -3.00
C ASP A 104 -27.64 38.71 -3.63
N ASN A 105 -27.33 40.03 -3.55
CA ASN A 105 -28.21 41.10 -4.03
C ASN A 105 -27.43 42.22 -4.74
N PRO A 106 -26.75 41.94 -5.85
CA PRO A 106 -26.02 42.96 -6.59
C PRO A 106 -27.01 44.01 -7.16
N THR A 107 -26.68 45.29 -7.03
CA THR A 107 -27.59 46.36 -7.48
C THR A 107 -26.98 47.31 -8.50
N VAL A 108 -25.77 47.77 -8.26
CA VAL A 108 -25.11 48.74 -9.12
C VAL A 108 -23.65 48.36 -9.32
N ASP A 109 -23.22 48.41 -10.59
CA ASP A 109 -21.82 48.34 -10.97
C ASP A 109 -21.42 49.62 -11.69
N SER A 110 -20.34 50.24 -11.27
CA SER A 110 -19.78 51.44 -11.89
C SER A 110 -18.31 51.27 -12.32
N SER A 111 -17.84 50.01 -12.29
CA SER A 111 -16.49 49.63 -12.63
C SER A 111 -16.33 49.04 -14.03
N SER A 112 -17.46 48.72 -14.69
CA SER A 112 -17.48 48.01 -15.97
C SER A 112 -18.02 48.88 -17.11
N PRO A 113 -17.63 48.65 -18.40
CA PRO A 113 -16.58 47.67 -18.78
C PRO A 113 -15.18 48.15 -18.33
N ASN A 114 -14.32 47.22 -17.98
CA ASN A 114 -13.00 47.50 -17.41
C ASN A 114 -11.83 47.29 -18.39
N ASP A 115 -12.13 46.87 -19.61
CA ASP A 115 -11.15 46.54 -20.65
C ASP A 115 -10.77 47.74 -21.54
N VAL A 116 -11.49 48.85 -21.42
CA VAL A 116 -11.21 50.10 -22.10
C VAL A 116 -11.18 51.26 -21.09
N GLU A 117 -10.07 51.97 -21.04
CA GLU A 117 -9.87 53.06 -20.10
C GLU A 117 -10.95 54.17 -20.29
N GLY A 118 -11.61 54.51 -19.18
CA GLY A 118 -12.69 55.54 -19.18
C GLY A 118 -14.03 55.08 -19.77
N ALA A 119 -14.17 53.80 -20.12
CA ALA A 119 -15.42 53.27 -20.67
C ALA A 119 -16.42 52.82 -19.58
N ALA A 120 -16.00 52.67 -18.33
CA ALA A 120 -16.87 52.26 -17.22
C ALA A 120 -18.03 53.26 -17.01
N PHE A 121 -19.21 52.73 -16.74
CA PHE A 121 -20.41 53.52 -16.46
C PHE A 121 -21.28 52.85 -15.38
N SER A 122 -22.07 53.66 -14.70
CA SER A 122 -23.01 53.16 -13.70
C SER A 122 -24.17 52.43 -14.36
N ARG A 123 -24.39 51.16 -13.95
CA ARG A 123 -25.46 50.32 -14.50
C ARG A 123 -26.16 49.53 -13.41
N ASP A 124 -27.43 49.23 -13.61
CA ASP A 124 -28.18 48.30 -12.78
C ASP A 124 -27.72 46.89 -13.10
N VAL A 125 -27.32 46.15 -12.06
CA VAL A 125 -26.85 44.77 -12.16
C VAL A 125 -27.70 43.81 -11.31
N THR A 126 -28.95 44.21 -11.02
CA THR A 126 -29.87 43.33 -10.30
C THR A 126 -30.02 41.98 -11.00
N GLY A 127 -29.73 40.89 -10.29
CA GLY A 127 -29.69 39.52 -10.83
C GLY A 127 -28.45 39.23 -11.68
N GLY A 128 -27.44 40.08 -11.63
CA GLY A 128 -26.15 39.85 -12.27
C GLY A 128 -25.33 38.77 -11.55
N VAL A 129 -24.38 38.20 -12.28
CA VAL A 129 -23.51 37.10 -11.85
C VAL A 129 -22.06 37.51 -12.00
N ASP A 130 -21.29 37.49 -10.90
CA ASP A 130 -19.83 37.53 -10.94
C ASP A 130 -19.30 36.13 -11.26
N ALA A 131 -18.76 35.94 -12.46
CA ALA A 131 -18.27 34.66 -12.90
C ALA A 131 -16.72 34.62 -12.82
N PRO A 132 -16.11 33.52 -12.30
CA PRO A 132 -16.77 32.24 -11.93
C PRO A 132 -17.31 32.17 -10.50
N ALA A 133 -17.07 33.14 -9.61
CA ALA A 133 -17.33 33.03 -8.17
C ALA A 133 -18.79 32.69 -7.83
N MET A 134 -19.77 33.33 -8.53
CA MET A 134 -21.20 33.11 -8.26
C MET A 134 -21.82 31.95 -9.05
N LEU A 135 -21.03 31.06 -9.66
CA LEU A 135 -21.52 29.82 -10.27
C LEU A 135 -21.58 28.70 -9.20
N ASN A 136 -22.32 28.94 -8.13
CA ASN A 136 -22.27 28.25 -6.83
C ASN A 136 -22.58 26.75 -6.85
N ASP A 137 -23.28 26.25 -7.87
CA ASP A 137 -23.54 24.81 -7.98
C ASP A 137 -22.27 24.00 -8.37
N ASP A 138 -21.32 24.69 -9.01
CA ASP A 138 -20.12 24.05 -9.59
C ASP A 138 -18.79 24.67 -9.11
N VAL A 139 -18.85 25.72 -8.28
CA VAL A 139 -17.69 26.48 -7.81
C VAL A 139 -17.78 26.73 -6.31
N ILE A 140 -16.68 26.56 -5.62
CA ILE A 140 -16.50 26.97 -4.21
C ILE A 140 -16.06 28.43 -4.20
N SER A 141 -16.88 29.32 -3.69
CA SER A 141 -16.55 30.72 -3.52
C SER A 141 -15.95 31.00 -2.14
N VAL A 142 -14.83 31.74 -2.10
CA VAL A 142 -14.02 31.93 -0.90
C VAL A 142 -13.90 33.40 -0.50
N SER A 143 -14.44 33.76 0.68
CA SER A 143 -14.29 35.08 1.27
C SER A 143 -12.92 35.25 1.95
N ALA A 144 -12.45 36.49 2.07
CA ALA A 144 -11.17 36.83 2.70
C ALA A 144 -11.32 37.20 4.19
N LEU A 145 -10.49 36.60 5.00
CA LEU A 145 -10.39 36.85 6.44
C LEU A 145 -9.14 37.67 6.80
N VAL A 146 -9.26 38.42 7.89
CA VAL A 146 -8.16 39.12 8.55
C VAL A 146 -8.04 38.65 9.99
N LEU A 147 -6.80 38.41 10.43
CA LEU A 147 -6.51 38.23 11.85
C LEU A 147 -6.28 39.62 12.46
N PRO A 148 -7.11 40.10 13.43
CA PRO A 148 -6.91 41.38 14.09
C PRO A 148 -5.55 41.46 14.77
N ASP A 149 -4.98 42.68 14.83
CA ASP A 149 -3.68 42.91 15.46
C ASP A 149 -3.67 42.44 16.92
N GLY A 150 -2.59 41.76 17.31
CA GLY A 150 -2.37 41.24 18.67
C GLY A 150 -3.05 39.90 18.98
N GLN A 151 -3.77 39.32 18.02
CA GLN A 151 -4.35 38.00 18.15
C GLN A 151 -3.30 36.92 17.80
N ASP A 152 -3.40 35.76 18.48
CA ASP A 152 -2.59 34.58 18.16
C ASP A 152 -3.14 33.86 16.90
N ALA A 153 -2.25 33.48 15.98
CA ALA A 153 -2.67 32.88 14.72
C ALA A 153 -3.37 31.51 14.89
N SER A 154 -3.04 30.77 15.95
CA SER A 154 -3.58 29.44 16.20
C SER A 154 -4.95 29.44 16.91
N THR A 155 -5.23 30.49 17.70
CA THR A 155 -6.42 30.54 18.56
C THR A 155 -7.27 31.81 18.36
N GLY A 156 -6.74 32.81 17.67
CA GLY A 156 -7.40 34.10 17.49
C GLY A 156 -8.69 34.00 16.64
N VAL A 157 -9.63 34.87 16.93
CA VAL A 157 -10.86 35.01 16.16
C VAL A 157 -10.62 35.92 14.96
N LEU A 158 -11.05 35.48 13.79
CA LEU A 158 -10.83 36.17 12.53
C LEU A 158 -12.09 36.97 12.12
N ASP A 159 -11.85 38.16 11.56
CA ASP A 159 -12.89 39.01 11.00
C ASP A 159 -12.90 38.94 9.47
N ARG A 160 -14.00 39.40 8.85
CA ARG A 160 -14.03 39.65 7.41
C ARG A 160 -13.03 40.74 7.03
N ALA A 161 -12.23 40.51 6.00
CA ALA A 161 -11.45 41.58 5.40
C ALA A 161 -12.41 42.68 4.87
N TYR A 162 -12.10 43.95 5.14
CA TYR A 162 -13.00 45.10 4.81
C TYR A 162 -13.40 45.16 3.35
N PHE A 163 -12.56 44.66 2.46
CA PHE A 163 -12.78 44.65 1.02
C PHE A 163 -13.53 43.42 0.53
N SER A 164 -13.53 42.31 1.29
CA SER A 164 -14.14 41.06 0.80
C SER A 164 -15.60 41.24 0.47
N ASN A 165 -16.00 40.78 -0.70
CA ASN A 165 -17.40 40.60 -1.04
C ASN A 165 -18.04 39.61 -0.05
N TYR A 166 -19.35 39.59 0.05
CA TYR A 166 -20.11 38.84 1.03
C TYR A 166 -21.47 38.41 0.50
N GLY A 167 -22.05 37.39 1.15
CA GLY A 167 -23.40 36.90 0.87
C GLY A 167 -23.67 35.61 1.65
N VAL A 168 -24.95 35.35 1.93
CA VAL A 168 -25.37 34.12 2.63
C VAL A 168 -25.31 32.89 1.74
N LYS A 169 -25.59 33.11 0.42
CA LYS A 169 -25.66 32.04 -0.56
C LYS A 169 -24.42 31.99 -1.45
N SER A 170 -23.81 33.13 -1.70
CA SER A 170 -22.68 33.26 -2.62
C SER A 170 -21.38 32.79 -1.96
N VAL A 171 -21.18 32.93 -0.64
CA VAL A 171 -19.98 32.51 0.04
C VAL A 171 -20.09 31.06 0.53
N ASP A 172 -19.22 30.20 0.07
CA ASP A 172 -19.18 28.79 0.50
C ASP A 172 -18.31 28.55 1.73
N VAL A 173 -17.10 29.12 1.76
CA VAL A 173 -16.15 29.02 2.87
C VAL A 173 -15.34 30.30 3.01
N ALA A 174 -14.66 30.45 4.13
CA ALA A 174 -13.78 31.58 4.42
C ALA A 174 -12.33 31.11 4.60
N ALA A 175 -11.37 31.97 4.20
CA ALA A 175 -9.94 31.65 4.34
C ALA A 175 -9.10 32.93 4.58
N PRO A 176 -7.88 32.82 5.15
CA PRO A 176 -6.99 33.97 5.34
C PRO A 176 -6.69 34.68 4.03
N GLY A 177 -6.97 35.99 3.97
CA GLY A 177 -6.80 36.80 2.75
C GLY A 177 -6.09 38.14 2.98
N VAL A 178 -5.62 38.45 4.19
CA VAL A 178 -4.94 39.73 4.48
C VAL A 178 -3.50 39.49 4.92
N ARG A 179 -2.56 40.21 4.28
CA ARG A 179 -1.12 40.12 4.54
C ARG A 179 -0.58 38.67 4.46
N VAL A 180 -1.07 37.93 3.47
CA VAL A 180 -0.61 36.55 3.22
C VAL A 180 0.82 36.61 2.67
N TRP A 181 1.77 36.04 3.40
CA TRP A 181 3.15 35.89 2.97
C TRP A 181 3.27 34.70 2.04
N SER A 182 3.74 34.92 0.82
CA SER A 182 3.82 33.84 -0.16
C SER A 182 4.92 34.10 -1.20
N THR A 183 5.20 33.07 -2.01
CA THR A 183 6.14 33.15 -3.12
C THR A 183 5.59 34.01 -4.25
N VAL A 184 6.47 34.81 -4.85
CA VAL A 184 6.20 35.59 -6.05
C VAL A 184 7.39 35.47 -7.02
N PRO A 185 7.17 35.66 -8.35
CA PRO A 185 8.26 35.66 -9.30
C PRO A 185 9.34 36.68 -8.92
N THR A 186 10.61 36.30 -9.03
CA THR A 186 11.75 37.18 -8.70
C THR A 186 11.81 38.46 -9.53
N ARG A 187 11.17 38.47 -10.72
CA ARG A 187 10.96 39.69 -11.53
C ARG A 187 10.03 40.72 -10.86
N ILE A 188 9.17 40.26 -9.91
CA ILE A 188 8.24 41.14 -9.15
C ILE A 188 8.91 41.61 -7.86
N ARG A 189 9.61 40.68 -7.17
CA ARG A 189 10.37 40.95 -5.97
C ARG A 189 11.66 40.11 -5.98
N GLU A 190 12.80 40.73 -5.84
CA GLU A 190 14.11 40.05 -5.85
C GLU A 190 14.23 38.95 -4.78
N SER A 191 13.60 39.16 -3.62
CA SER A 191 13.53 38.15 -2.55
C SER A 191 12.74 36.88 -2.94
N GLY A 192 11.91 36.92 -3.98
CA GLY A 192 11.00 35.84 -4.34
C GLY A 192 9.77 35.73 -3.44
N TYR A 193 9.57 36.66 -2.49
CA TYR A 193 8.47 36.64 -1.52
C TYR A 193 7.81 38.00 -1.37
N ALA A 194 6.50 38.02 -1.10
CA ALA A 194 5.75 39.25 -0.81
C ALA A 194 4.55 38.98 0.10
N TYR A 195 4.11 40.03 0.82
CA TYR A 195 2.79 40.08 1.43
C TYR A 195 1.79 40.61 0.41
N LEU A 196 0.70 39.87 0.22
CA LEU A 196 -0.41 40.28 -0.62
C LEU A 196 -1.72 40.15 0.16
N SER A 197 -2.74 40.93 -0.22
CA SER A 197 -4.07 40.87 0.38
C SER A 197 -5.13 40.83 -0.71
N GLY A 198 -6.19 40.07 -0.51
CA GLY A 198 -7.30 39.89 -1.45
C GLY A 198 -7.98 38.54 -1.22
N THR A 199 -9.18 38.37 -1.69
CA THR A 199 -9.85 37.09 -1.86
C THR A 199 -9.05 36.19 -2.80
N SER A 200 -8.25 36.79 -3.71
CA SER A 200 -7.24 36.10 -4.53
C SER A 200 -6.16 35.35 -3.70
N MET A 201 -5.96 35.70 -2.41
CA MET A 201 -5.06 35.02 -1.49
C MET A 201 -5.83 34.02 -0.62
N ALA A 202 -7.11 34.24 -0.38
CA ALA A 202 -7.98 33.33 0.35
C ALA A 202 -8.32 32.07 -0.46
N SER A 203 -8.75 32.21 -1.70
CA SER A 203 -9.12 31.12 -2.60
C SER A 203 -8.04 30.02 -2.71
N PRO A 204 -6.74 30.31 -2.89
CA PRO A 204 -5.72 29.27 -2.95
C PRO A 204 -5.48 28.52 -1.62
N HIS A 205 -5.90 29.05 -0.46
CA HIS A 205 -5.91 28.24 0.76
C HIS A 205 -6.97 27.15 0.68
N ALA A 206 -8.19 27.49 0.24
CA ALA A 206 -9.25 26.51 0.04
C ALA A 206 -8.87 25.46 -1.03
N ALA A 207 -8.31 25.90 -2.16
CA ALA A 207 -7.83 25.00 -3.21
C ALA A 207 -6.75 24.04 -2.70
N GLY A 208 -5.83 24.50 -1.83
CA GLY A 208 -4.85 23.65 -1.17
C GLY A 208 -5.48 22.61 -0.23
N VAL A 209 -6.50 23.01 0.55
CA VAL A 209 -7.22 22.07 1.42
C VAL A 209 -7.98 21.03 0.59
N VAL A 210 -8.60 21.42 -0.53
CA VAL A 210 -9.23 20.46 -1.47
C VAL A 210 -8.20 19.48 -2.04
N ALA A 211 -7.00 19.95 -2.37
CA ALA A 211 -5.94 19.06 -2.84
C ALA A 211 -5.55 18.00 -1.79
N LEU A 212 -5.43 18.39 -0.50
CA LEU A 212 -5.22 17.45 0.60
C LEU A 212 -6.38 16.45 0.74
N LEU A 213 -7.63 16.92 0.66
CA LEU A 213 -8.82 16.05 0.68
C LEU A 213 -8.83 15.05 -0.48
N LYS A 214 -8.43 15.49 -1.67
CA LYS A 214 -8.36 14.62 -2.85
C LYS A 214 -7.29 13.55 -2.73
N GLU A 215 -6.17 13.86 -2.11
CA GLU A 215 -5.11 12.89 -1.82
C GLU A 215 -5.59 11.79 -0.86
N ILE A 216 -6.29 12.20 0.20
CA ILE A 216 -6.83 11.28 1.21
C ILE A 216 -8.02 10.46 0.65
N HIS A 217 -8.85 11.08 -0.18
CA HIS A 217 -10.05 10.48 -0.76
C HIS A 217 -10.00 10.44 -2.31
N PRO A 218 -9.07 9.71 -2.93
CA PRO A 218 -8.87 9.75 -4.38
C PRO A 218 -10.09 9.31 -5.19
N GLY A 219 -10.97 8.49 -4.60
CA GLY A 219 -12.20 8.00 -5.21
C GLY A 219 -13.42 8.93 -5.09
N TYR A 220 -13.32 10.02 -4.34
CA TYR A 220 -14.45 10.93 -4.15
C TYR A 220 -14.72 11.76 -5.40
N THR A 221 -16.01 12.01 -5.66
CA THR A 221 -16.47 12.94 -6.70
C THR A 221 -16.23 14.39 -6.26
N ALA A 222 -16.33 15.33 -7.19
CA ALA A 222 -16.25 16.77 -6.86
C ALA A 222 -17.27 17.16 -5.79
N ASP A 223 -18.53 16.70 -5.90
CA ASP A 223 -19.58 16.97 -4.91
C ASP A 223 -19.24 16.45 -3.52
N GLN A 224 -18.67 15.25 -3.43
CA GLN A 224 -18.26 14.65 -2.15
C GLN A 224 -17.11 15.44 -1.50
N LEU A 225 -16.13 15.88 -2.28
CA LEU A 225 -15.03 16.71 -1.79
C LEU A 225 -15.51 18.10 -1.35
N VAL A 226 -16.44 18.73 -2.10
CA VAL A 226 -17.07 20.02 -1.73
C VAL A 226 -17.85 19.87 -0.43
N ALA A 227 -18.66 18.82 -0.30
CA ALA A 227 -19.44 18.55 0.90
C ALA A 227 -18.51 18.35 2.12
N LEU A 228 -17.44 17.58 1.97
CA LEU A 228 -16.47 17.29 3.03
C LEU A 228 -15.69 18.57 3.42
N LEU A 229 -15.24 19.38 2.46
CA LEU A 229 -14.60 20.67 2.75
C LEU A 229 -15.50 21.56 3.60
N LYS A 230 -16.78 21.70 3.21
CA LYS A 230 -17.76 22.50 3.96
C LYS A 230 -18.01 21.94 5.36
N GLN A 231 -18.18 20.63 5.48
CA GLN A 231 -18.35 19.97 6.78
C GLN A 231 -17.16 20.26 7.70
N GLN A 232 -15.94 20.07 7.20
CA GLN A 232 -14.72 20.27 7.98
C GLN A 232 -14.43 21.74 8.30
N ALA A 233 -14.81 22.68 7.43
CA ALA A 233 -14.75 24.11 7.70
C ALA A 233 -15.60 24.50 8.92
N GLY A 234 -16.73 23.81 9.11
CA GLY A 234 -17.62 23.98 10.27
C GLY A 234 -16.97 23.72 11.63
N TYR A 235 -15.92 22.88 11.69
CA TYR A 235 -15.18 22.63 12.92
C TYR A 235 -14.39 23.84 13.45
N SER A 236 -14.19 24.85 12.59
CA SER A 236 -13.49 26.09 12.94
C SER A 236 -14.42 27.32 12.89
N PHE A 237 -15.75 27.11 12.90
CA PHE A 237 -16.74 28.17 12.77
C PHE A 237 -16.74 29.15 13.96
N ASP A 238 -16.43 28.67 15.13
CA ASP A 238 -16.27 29.45 16.38
C ASP A 238 -15.09 30.42 16.34
N ARG A 239 -14.18 30.24 15.40
CA ARG A 239 -13.07 31.16 15.14
C ARG A 239 -13.44 32.35 14.26
N LEU A 240 -14.70 32.48 13.85
CA LEU A 240 -15.18 33.55 12.98
C LEU A 240 -16.09 34.51 13.72
N THR A 241 -15.82 35.81 13.62
CA THR A 241 -16.66 36.84 14.20
C THR A 241 -18.05 36.82 13.59
N VAL A 242 -19.07 36.95 14.43
CA VAL A 242 -20.45 37.17 13.96
C VAL A 242 -20.55 38.57 13.36
N PRO A 243 -20.96 38.75 12.08
CA PRO A 243 -20.98 40.07 11.46
C PRO A 243 -22.08 40.97 12.09
N ALA A 244 -21.67 42.02 12.77
CA ALA A 244 -22.57 42.94 13.42
C ALA A 244 -23.31 43.83 12.42
N ASP A 245 -22.78 44.00 11.21
CA ASP A 245 -23.34 44.80 10.14
C ASP A 245 -24.25 43.98 9.17
N GLY A 246 -24.46 42.70 9.48
CA GLY A 246 -25.31 41.82 8.68
C GLY A 246 -24.66 41.32 7.37
N LYS A 247 -23.37 41.64 7.14
CA LYS A 247 -22.62 41.22 5.96
C LYS A 247 -22.07 39.82 6.14
N GLU A 248 -22.87 38.83 5.83
CA GLU A 248 -22.45 37.42 6.03
C GLU A 248 -21.31 37.02 5.08
N TYR A 249 -20.27 36.41 5.62
CA TYR A 249 -19.06 36.10 4.90
C TYR A 249 -18.47 34.73 5.28
N ARG A 250 -19.10 34.05 6.25
CA ARG A 250 -18.52 32.88 6.89
C ARG A 250 -18.75 31.60 6.09
N GLY A 251 -19.81 31.56 5.27
CA GLY A 251 -20.22 30.34 4.56
C GLY A 251 -20.34 29.16 5.53
N ALA A 252 -19.77 28.02 5.19
CA ALA A 252 -19.70 26.84 6.07
C ALA A 252 -18.65 26.97 7.20
N GLY A 253 -17.72 27.93 7.09
CA GLY A 253 -16.68 28.16 8.11
C GLY A 253 -15.29 28.46 7.54
N LEU A 254 -14.29 28.47 8.44
CA LEU A 254 -12.87 28.60 8.08
C LEU A 254 -12.34 27.28 7.56
N VAL A 255 -11.75 27.27 6.35
CA VAL A 255 -11.09 26.07 5.79
C VAL A 255 -10.05 25.52 6.76
N ASN A 256 -10.02 24.18 6.91
CA ASN A 256 -9.25 23.51 7.94
C ASN A 256 -8.37 22.40 7.35
N ALA A 257 -7.08 22.73 7.09
CA ALA A 257 -6.13 21.80 6.54
C ALA A 257 -5.80 20.63 7.50
N LEU A 258 -5.80 20.89 8.82
CA LEU A 258 -5.57 19.82 9.81
C LEU A 258 -6.73 18.80 9.76
N ALA A 259 -7.97 19.27 9.70
CA ALA A 259 -9.11 18.38 9.58
C ALA A 259 -9.06 17.55 8.29
N ALA A 260 -8.60 18.14 7.18
CA ALA A 260 -8.47 17.44 5.89
C ALA A 260 -7.56 16.21 5.96
N VAL A 261 -6.52 16.24 6.78
CA VAL A 261 -5.54 15.15 6.90
C VAL A 261 -5.70 14.27 8.13
N THR A 262 -6.60 14.63 9.05
CA THR A 262 -6.78 13.89 10.32
C THR A 262 -8.20 13.43 10.59
N ARG A 263 -9.19 13.87 9.79
CA ARG A 263 -10.59 13.50 9.97
C ARG A 263 -11.11 12.75 8.76
N ASP A 264 -12.13 11.95 8.99
CA ASP A 264 -12.79 11.15 7.94
C ASP A 264 -11.86 10.21 7.18
N GLN A 265 -10.75 9.78 7.83
CA GLN A 265 -9.84 8.75 7.34
C GLN A 265 -10.50 7.37 7.42
N GLU A 266 -9.98 6.41 6.64
CA GLU A 266 -10.41 5.01 6.80
C GLU A 266 -10.13 4.53 8.22
N LYS A 267 -11.18 4.01 8.87
CA LYS A 267 -11.02 3.42 10.20
C LYS A 267 -10.09 2.23 10.17
N PRO A 268 -9.28 2.03 11.22
CA PRO A 268 -8.53 0.80 11.39
C PRO A 268 -9.45 -0.43 11.36
N VAL A 269 -8.99 -1.47 10.68
CA VAL A 269 -9.65 -2.78 10.63
C VAL A 269 -8.63 -3.84 10.95
N VAL A 270 -8.90 -4.71 11.93
CA VAL A 270 -8.08 -5.89 12.17
C VAL A 270 -8.38 -6.90 11.06
N SER A 271 -7.50 -6.99 10.08
CA SER A 271 -7.71 -7.81 8.88
C SER A 271 -7.30 -9.27 9.07
N ALA A 272 -6.35 -9.54 9.97
CA ALA A 272 -5.93 -10.89 10.32
C ALA A 272 -5.34 -10.96 11.74
N VAL A 273 -5.58 -12.09 12.42
CA VAL A 273 -4.85 -12.50 13.61
C VAL A 273 -4.43 -13.95 13.39
N GLU A 274 -3.13 -14.18 13.40
CA GLU A 274 -2.53 -15.44 12.97
C GLU A 274 -1.51 -15.95 13.98
N TYR A 275 -1.26 -17.27 13.98
CA TYR A 275 -0.20 -17.90 14.76
C TYR A 275 0.78 -18.66 13.87
N SER A 276 1.97 -18.89 14.40
CA SER A 276 3.00 -19.72 13.79
C SER A 276 3.77 -20.48 14.87
N THR A 277 4.23 -21.70 14.55
CA THR A 277 5.14 -22.49 15.39
C THR A 277 6.60 -22.41 14.93
N ASP A 278 6.84 -21.93 13.72
CA ASP A 278 8.17 -21.85 13.07
C ASP A 278 8.59 -20.41 12.70
N ASN A 279 7.72 -19.42 12.92
CA ASN A 279 7.87 -18.03 12.52
C ASN A 279 7.97 -17.81 10.98
N GLU A 280 7.60 -18.79 10.20
CA GLU A 280 7.63 -18.75 8.74
C GLU A 280 6.25 -19.00 8.15
N THR A 281 5.54 -20.01 8.66
CA THR A 281 4.22 -20.43 8.18
C THR A 281 3.13 -19.95 9.13
N TRP A 282 2.22 -19.11 8.63
CA TRP A 282 1.17 -18.49 9.44
C TRP A 282 -0.21 -19.05 9.14
N GLN A 283 -1.00 -19.27 10.19
CA GLN A 283 -2.35 -19.81 10.13
C GLN A 283 -3.31 -18.96 10.97
N PRO A 284 -4.62 -18.91 10.64
CA PRO A 284 -5.60 -18.18 11.45
C PRO A 284 -5.61 -18.65 12.89
N LEU A 285 -5.60 -17.69 13.84
CA LEU A 285 -5.62 -18.00 15.27
C LEU A 285 -7.01 -18.40 15.78
N GLU A 286 -8.08 -17.88 15.17
CA GLU A 286 -9.44 -18.08 15.65
C GLU A 286 -9.82 -19.56 15.71
N GLY A 287 -10.20 -20.02 16.91
CA GLY A 287 -10.59 -21.40 17.17
C GLY A 287 -9.45 -22.42 17.13
N ALA A 288 -8.20 -22.01 16.92
CA ALA A 288 -7.04 -22.89 16.93
C ALA A 288 -6.83 -23.53 18.33
N THR A 289 -6.33 -24.77 18.37
CA THR A 289 -5.91 -25.42 19.61
C THR A 289 -4.39 -25.53 19.61
N LEU A 290 -3.74 -24.87 20.55
CA LEU A 290 -2.29 -24.68 20.58
C LEU A 290 -1.68 -25.20 21.89
N SER A 291 -0.42 -25.64 21.81
CA SER A 291 0.39 -26.05 22.98
C SER A 291 1.85 -25.70 22.75
N GLY A 292 2.63 -25.60 23.83
CA GLY A 292 4.06 -25.29 23.74
C GLY A 292 4.32 -23.84 23.36
N THR A 293 5.26 -23.61 22.45
CA THR A 293 5.69 -22.28 22.07
C THR A 293 5.10 -21.85 20.73
N VAL A 294 4.62 -20.62 20.65
CA VAL A 294 3.98 -20.06 19.44
C VAL A 294 4.37 -18.59 19.22
N TYR A 295 4.31 -18.14 17.99
CA TYR A 295 4.29 -16.72 17.62
C TYR A 295 2.86 -16.35 17.29
N VAL A 296 2.47 -15.11 17.60
CA VAL A 296 1.17 -14.55 17.22
C VAL A 296 1.39 -13.20 16.58
N ARG A 297 0.72 -12.94 15.47
CA ARG A 297 0.75 -11.62 14.83
C ARG A 297 -0.66 -11.15 14.53
N ALA A 298 -0.82 -9.83 14.49
CA ALA A 298 -2.01 -9.16 14.02
C ALA A 298 -1.68 -8.20 12.88
N THR A 299 -2.49 -8.20 11.84
CA THR A 299 -2.43 -7.23 10.74
C THR A 299 -3.62 -6.31 10.87
N VAL A 300 -3.34 -5.01 10.93
CA VAL A 300 -4.35 -3.95 10.97
C VAL A 300 -4.20 -3.12 9.70
N THR A 301 -5.29 -2.88 8.99
CA THR A 301 -5.36 -2.07 7.77
C THR A 301 -6.20 -0.82 7.99
N GLY A 302 -6.13 0.16 7.07
CA GLY A 302 -6.74 1.48 7.21
C GLY A 302 -5.75 2.51 7.78
N SER A 303 -6.19 3.72 8.07
CA SER A 303 -5.33 4.81 8.55
C SER A 303 -4.94 4.62 10.02
N VAL A 304 -3.86 3.86 10.28
CA VAL A 304 -3.44 3.41 11.62
C VAL A 304 -2.30 4.28 12.14
N THR A 305 -2.42 4.84 13.35
CA THR A 305 -1.33 5.53 14.06
C THR A 305 -0.63 4.65 15.09
N SER A 306 -1.34 3.68 15.67
CA SER A 306 -0.73 2.68 16.52
C SER A 306 -1.57 1.40 16.56
N ALA A 307 -0.90 0.27 16.76
CA ALA A 307 -1.55 -1.00 17.05
C ALA A 307 -0.85 -1.72 18.19
N SER A 308 -1.61 -2.44 18.99
CA SER A 308 -1.10 -3.32 20.05
C SER A 308 -1.76 -4.68 20.00
N LEU A 309 -0.99 -5.69 20.37
CA LEU A 309 -1.43 -7.09 20.49
C LEU A 309 -1.11 -7.57 21.90
N ASP A 310 -2.12 -7.99 22.62
CA ASP A 310 -2.00 -8.72 23.89
C ASP A 310 -2.41 -10.17 23.66
N VAL A 311 -1.56 -11.11 24.04
CA VAL A 311 -1.85 -12.54 23.95
C VAL A 311 -1.95 -13.11 25.34
N ALA A 312 -3.17 -13.23 25.85
CA ALA A 312 -3.50 -13.86 27.13
C ALA A 312 -2.70 -13.29 28.34
N GLY A 313 -2.22 -12.06 28.26
CA GLY A 313 -1.35 -11.45 29.26
C GLY A 313 0.10 -12.01 29.28
N LEU A 314 0.43 -12.94 28.39
CA LEU A 314 1.78 -13.51 28.30
C LEU A 314 2.73 -12.62 27.49
N ALA A 315 2.19 -11.92 26.52
CA ALA A 315 2.95 -10.97 25.71
C ALA A 315 2.04 -9.78 25.33
N THR A 316 2.56 -8.57 25.52
CA THR A 316 1.93 -7.34 25.02
C THR A 316 2.94 -6.58 24.20
N VAL A 317 2.65 -6.36 22.94
CA VAL A 317 3.51 -5.68 21.97
C VAL A 317 2.75 -4.52 21.36
N SER A 318 3.42 -3.39 21.17
CA SER A 318 2.83 -2.20 20.54
C SER A 318 3.75 -1.64 19.47
N LYS A 319 3.15 -1.08 18.42
CA LYS A 319 3.86 -0.38 17.34
C LYS A 319 3.14 0.94 17.05
N THR A 320 3.89 2.01 17.01
CA THR A 320 3.41 3.36 16.67
C THR A 320 3.96 3.76 15.30
N VAL A 321 3.18 4.50 14.54
CA VAL A 321 3.53 5.04 13.22
C VAL A 321 3.29 6.54 13.25
N ASP A 322 4.31 7.34 12.93
CA ASP A 322 4.30 8.79 13.13
C ASP A 322 3.34 9.55 12.18
N GLU A 323 3.05 9.02 11.00
CA GLU A 323 2.24 9.70 9.97
C GLU A 323 0.96 8.93 9.57
N GLY A 324 0.61 7.88 10.31
CA GLY A 324 -0.41 6.93 9.88
C GLY A 324 0.11 6.02 8.75
N ALA A 325 -0.31 4.78 8.77
CA ALA A 325 0.06 3.80 7.74
C ALA A 325 -1.19 3.07 7.26
N ASP A 326 -1.21 2.71 5.98
CA ASP A 326 -2.30 1.92 5.38
C ASP A 326 -2.37 0.49 5.95
N SER A 327 -1.28 0.02 6.56
CA SER A 327 -1.22 -1.28 7.21
C SER A 327 -0.11 -1.33 8.27
N VAL A 328 -0.42 -1.95 9.40
CA VAL A 328 0.54 -2.19 10.49
C VAL A 328 0.47 -3.66 10.90
N VAL A 329 1.63 -4.31 10.99
CA VAL A 329 1.77 -5.66 11.55
C VAL A 329 2.42 -5.57 12.92
N VAL A 330 1.77 -6.17 13.93
CA VAL A 330 2.27 -6.32 15.31
C VAL A 330 2.48 -7.79 15.58
N GLU A 331 3.67 -8.17 16.02
CA GLU A 331 4.07 -9.56 16.26
C GLU A 331 4.58 -9.75 17.68
N SER A 332 4.12 -10.81 18.35
CA SER A 332 4.35 -11.03 19.79
C SER A 332 5.77 -11.48 20.16
N GLY A 333 6.57 -11.93 19.19
CA GLY A 333 7.73 -12.78 19.50
C GLY A 333 7.31 -14.19 19.94
N LEU A 334 8.25 -14.99 20.40
CA LEU A 334 7.98 -16.36 20.85
C LEU A 334 7.30 -16.33 22.24
N ILE A 335 6.12 -16.94 22.31
CA ILE A 335 5.32 -17.09 23.54
C ILE A 335 5.34 -18.53 23.96
N ASP A 336 5.58 -18.80 25.25
CA ASP A 336 5.41 -20.13 25.84
C ASP A 336 4.06 -20.22 26.56
N LEU A 337 3.14 -20.98 25.98
CA LEU A 337 1.80 -21.22 26.54
C LEU A 337 1.79 -22.00 27.86
N ALA A 338 2.91 -22.67 28.22
CA ALA A 338 3.06 -23.31 29.51
C ALA A 338 2.94 -22.30 30.68
N ASN A 339 3.28 -21.03 30.44
CA ASN A 339 3.15 -19.95 31.43
C ASN A 339 1.69 -19.60 31.77
N LEU A 340 0.71 -20.13 31.04
CA LEU A 340 -0.71 -20.01 31.44
C LEU A 340 -1.05 -20.91 32.63
N HIS A 341 -0.13 -21.77 33.07
CA HIS A 341 -0.31 -22.70 34.20
C HIS A 341 -1.59 -23.56 34.10
N LEU A 342 -1.87 -24.04 32.87
CA LEU A 342 -3.06 -24.83 32.59
C LEU A 342 -3.03 -26.14 33.36
N SER A 343 -4.14 -26.52 33.96
CA SER A 343 -4.31 -27.79 34.68
C SER A 343 -5.24 -28.71 33.93
N GLY A 344 -4.80 -29.97 33.73
CA GLY A 344 -5.59 -31.00 33.05
C GLY A 344 -5.31 -31.14 31.56
N SER A 345 -5.99 -32.10 30.92
CA SER A 345 -5.86 -32.41 29.49
C SER A 345 -6.80 -31.60 28.59
N ASP A 346 -7.69 -30.84 29.16
CA ASP A 346 -8.75 -30.15 28.41
C ASP A 346 -8.23 -28.83 27.82
N ALA A 347 -8.67 -28.53 26.61
CA ALA A 347 -8.38 -27.28 25.95
C ALA A 347 -9.03 -26.11 26.71
N THR A 348 -8.23 -25.16 27.17
CA THR A 348 -8.67 -23.99 27.90
C THR A 348 -8.84 -22.81 26.94
N PRO A 349 -9.99 -22.15 26.90
CA PRO A 349 -10.18 -20.97 26.05
C PRO A 349 -9.31 -19.80 26.55
N VAL A 350 -8.59 -19.19 25.62
CA VAL A 350 -7.75 -18.01 25.81
C VAL A 350 -7.99 -17.01 24.69
N ASN A 351 -7.60 -15.76 24.92
CA ASN A 351 -7.85 -14.67 23.99
C ASN A 351 -6.55 -13.97 23.59
N ALA A 352 -6.51 -13.55 22.33
CA ALA A 352 -5.62 -12.52 21.85
C ALA A 352 -6.46 -11.26 21.58
N THR A 353 -6.02 -10.11 22.11
CA THR A 353 -6.73 -8.84 21.96
C THR A 353 -5.85 -7.88 21.16
N VAL A 354 -6.39 -7.38 20.06
CA VAL A 354 -5.78 -6.37 19.20
C VAL A 354 -6.48 -5.05 19.44
N THR A 355 -5.72 -4.00 19.75
CA THR A 355 -6.24 -2.63 19.84
C THR A 355 -5.48 -1.78 18.82
N ALA A 356 -6.19 -1.03 18.01
CA ALA A 356 -5.62 -0.12 17.03
C ALA A 356 -6.23 1.26 17.18
N LYS A 357 -5.40 2.29 16.96
CA LYS A 357 -5.80 3.70 16.94
C LYS A 357 -5.72 4.25 15.55
N GLY A 358 -6.77 4.94 15.14
CA GLY A 358 -6.82 5.66 13.87
C GLY A 358 -6.16 7.03 13.91
N VAL A 359 -6.16 7.70 12.76
CA VAL A 359 -5.64 9.06 12.60
C VAL A 359 -6.64 10.11 13.11
N ASN A 360 -7.94 9.80 13.11
CA ASN A 360 -8.97 10.73 13.55
C ASN A 360 -8.89 10.98 15.06
N ASN A 361 -8.67 12.22 15.43
CA ASN A 361 -8.59 12.66 16.85
C ASN A 361 -9.90 13.29 17.35
N ASP A 362 -11.04 13.00 16.70
CA ASP A 362 -12.32 13.56 17.06
C ASP A 362 -13.02 12.68 18.11
N ALA A 363 -13.40 13.27 19.25
CA ALA A 363 -14.18 12.58 20.28
C ALA A 363 -15.58 12.10 19.78
N ALA A 364 -16.04 12.61 18.64
CA ALA A 364 -17.29 12.20 18.00
C ALA A 364 -17.10 11.07 16.96
N ALA A 365 -15.85 10.82 16.52
CA ALA A 365 -15.46 9.77 15.59
C ALA A 365 -14.35 8.95 16.22
N ASP A 366 -14.69 8.20 17.29
CA ASP A 366 -13.75 7.26 17.92
C ASP A 366 -13.35 6.19 16.90
N ASP A 367 -12.15 6.32 16.38
CA ASP A 367 -11.56 5.40 15.42
C ASP A 367 -10.79 4.26 16.08
N ASP A 368 -10.80 4.23 17.39
CA ASP A 368 -10.18 3.15 18.13
C ASP A 368 -10.95 1.84 17.90
N VAL A 369 -10.24 0.82 17.47
CA VAL A 369 -10.79 -0.52 17.24
C VAL A 369 -10.17 -1.49 18.22
N THR A 370 -11.01 -2.27 18.88
CA THR A 370 -10.57 -3.41 19.70
C THR A 370 -11.26 -4.67 19.21
N GLN A 371 -10.46 -5.68 18.85
CA GLN A 371 -10.93 -6.99 18.45
C GLN A 371 -10.30 -8.06 19.33
N THR A 372 -11.12 -8.98 19.82
CA THR A 372 -10.68 -10.13 20.60
C THR A 372 -10.91 -11.40 19.77
N VAL A 373 -9.84 -12.20 19.63
CA VAL A 373 -9.85 -13.48 18.91
C VAL A 373 -9.63 -14.60 19.92
N GLY A 374 -10.57 -15.52 19.99
CA GLY A 374 -10.52 -16.67 20.88
C GLY A 374 -9.76 -17.83 20.25
N PHE A 375 -8.92 -18.48 21.04
CA PHE A 375 -8.27 -19.74 20.70
C PHE A 375 -8.24 -20.64 21.94
N PHE A 376 -7.73 -21.87 21.81
CA PHE A 376 -7.63 -22.82 22.89
C PHE A 376 -6.15 -23.12 23.17
N ALA A 377 -5.77 -23.10 24.43
CA ALA A 377 -4.46 -23.56 24.86
C ALA A 377 -4.55 -24.87 25.63
N THR A 378 -3.65 -25.81 25.36
CA THR A 378 -3.54 -27.06 26.09
C THR A 378 -2.22 -27.15 26.81
N ALA A 379 -2.22 -27.80 27.97
CA ALA A 379 -0.97 -28.07 28.69
C ALA A 379 -0.06 -28.95 27.82
N VAL A 380 1.23 -28.65 27.82
CA VAL A 380 2.24 -29.58 27.29
C VAL A 380 2.25 -30.80 28.21
N LYS A 381 1.87 -31.96 27.69
CA LYS A 381 1.91 -33.20 28.45
C LYS A 381 3.36 -33.59 28.71
N THR A 382 3.86 -33.32 29.89
CA THR A 382 5.16 -33.83 30.34
C THR A 382 5.03 -35.33 30.70
N GLY A 383 6.12 -36.08 30.61
CA GLY A 383 6.12 -37.50 30.92
C GLY A 383 7.52 -38.03 31.04
N ARG A 384 7.66 -39.36 31.02
CA ARG A 384 8.95 -40.07 31.08
C ARG A 384 8.99 -41.25 30.13
N TRP A 385 10.15 -41.53 29.61
CA TRP A 385 10.41 -42.70 28.82
C TRP A 385 10.47 -43.93 29.72
N ILE A 386 9.78 -45.00 29.33
CA ILE A 386 9.77 -46.31 30.00
C ILE A 386 10.22 -47.35 29.00
N ASN A 387 11.26 -48.15 29.36
CA ASN A 387 11.64 -49.30 28.58
C ASN A 387 11.14 -50.57 29.30
N SER A 388 10.25 -51.28 28.65
CA SER A 388 9.79 -52.61 29.07
C SER A 388 10.39 -53.65 28.14
N GLY A 389 10.37 -54.93 28.49
CA GLY A 389 10.84 -55.97 27.58
C GLY A 389 10.12 -56.06 26.22
N LYS A 390 9.08 -55.26 26.02
CA LYS A 390 8.34 -55.10 24.75
C LYS A 390 8.80 -53.90 23.90
N GLY A 391 9.55 -52.95 24.45
CA GLY A 391 10.02 -51.77 23.77
C GLY A 391 9.92 -50.49 24.61
N TRP A 392 10.24 -49.34 23.98
CA TRP A 392 10.14 -48.03 24.59
C TRP A 392 8.69 -47.50 24.46
N SER A 393 8.17 -46.95 25.56
CA SER A 393 6.92 -46.22 25.63
C SER A 393 7.12 -44.90 26.36
N TYR A 394 6.21 -43.93 26.17
CA TYR A 394 6.23 -42.67 26.89
C TYR A 394 4.99 -42.57 27.79
N GLN A 395 5.20 -42.47 29.10
CA GLN A 395 4.11 -42.31 30.05
C GLN A 395 4.02 -40.86 30.47
N TYR A 396 2.86 -40.24 30.19
CA TYR A 396 2.58 -38.90 30.66
C TYR A 396 2.45 -38.83 32.18
N SER A 397 2.59 -37.63 32.74
CA SER A 397 2.48 -37.39 34.19
C SER A 397 1.08 -37.72 34.74
N ASP A 398 0.05 -37.69 33.88
CA ASP A 398 -1.32 -38.11 34.21
C ASP A 398 -1.54 -39.63 34.19
N GLY A 399 -0.51 -40.40 33.91
CA GLY A 399 -0.52 -41.85 33.84
C GLY A 399 -0.95 -42.42 32.49
N THR A 400 -1.40 -41.61 31.55
CA THR A 400 -1.75 -42.03 30.19
C THR A 400 -0.51 -42.20 29.31
N HIS A 401 -0.67 -42.73 28.10
CA HIS A 401 0.40 -42.90 27.11
C HIS A 401 -0.16 -42.64 25.70
N PRO A 402 0.68 -42.19 24.76
CA PRO A 402 0.28 -42.07 23.38
C PRO A 402 -0.01 -43.43 22.75
N SER A 403 -1.00 -43.51 21.82
CA SER A 403 -1.40 -44.76 21.18
C SER A 403 -1.90 -44.47 19.75
N SER A 404 -1.34 -45.17 18.77
CA SER A 404 -1.65 -45.01 17.34
C SER A 404 -1.50 -43.58 16.82
N GLU A 405 -0.57 -42.81 17.36
CA GLU A 405 -0.38 -41.41 17.05
C GLU A 405 1.10 -41.03 16.93
N VAL A 406 1.35 -39.87 16.34
CA VAL A 406 2.67 -39.22 16.34
C VAL A 406 2.63 -38.10 17.38
N VAL A 407 3.59 -38.10 18.29
CA VAL A 407 3.70 -37.11 19.37
C VAL A 407 5.07 -36.48 19.35
N GLU A 408 5.13 -35.17 19.51
CA GLU A 408 6.36 -34.44 19.71
C GLU A 408 6.74 -34.46 21.19
N ILE A 409 7.94 -34.94 21.48
CA ILE A 409 8.52 -35.03 22.82
C ILE A 409 9.88 -34.38 22.76
N ASP A 410 10.09 -33.33 23.55
CA ASP A 410 11.35 -32.57 23.59
C ASP A 410 11.81 -32.09 22.18
N GLY A 411 10.85 -31.64 21.33
CA GLY A 411 11.13 -31.14 19.98
C GLY A 411 11.38 -32.23 18.93
N VAL A 412 11.14 -33.51 19.28
CA VAL A 412 11.32 -34.65 18.37
C VAL A 412 10.01 -35.41 18.20
N ALA A 413 9.59 -35.62 16.97
CA ALA A 413 8.36 -36.37 16.65
C ALA A 413 8.62 -37.88 16.76
N TYR A 414 7.87 -38.58 17.60
CA TYR A 414 7.90 -40.03 17.78
C TYR A 414 6.56 -40.63 17.37
N ARG A 415 6.58 -41.78 16.75
CA ARG A 415 5.39 -42.55 16.44
C ARG A 415 5.17 -43.66 17.45
N PHE A 416 3.93 -43.83 17.91
CA PHE A 416 3.53 -44.88 18.82
C PHE A 416 2.51 -45.82 18.14
N ASP A 417 2.65 -47.13 18.42
CA ASP A 417 1.70 -48.15 17.97
C ASP A 417 0.41 -48.17 18.84
N ALA A 418 -0.51 -49.08 18.53
CA ALA A 418 -1.76 -49.20 19.26
C ALA A 418 -1.63 -49.61 20.73
N ASP A 419 -0.51 -50.26 21.07
CA ASP A 419 -0.18 -50.67 22.45
C ASP A 419 0.63 -49.61 23.21
N GLY A 420 0.95 -48.48 22.58
CA GLY A 420 1.68 -47.33 23.15
C GLY A 420 3.21 -47.49 23.14
N TYR A 421 3.75 -48.38 22.31
CA TYR A 421 5.20 -48.53 22.13
C TYR A 421 5.68 -47.78 20.89
N LEU A 422 6.97 -47.37 20.91
CA LEU A 422 7.57 -46.75 19.73
C LEU A 422 7.47 -47.66 18.51
N ALA A 423 6.84 -47.12 17.47
CA ALA A 423 6.75 -47.75 16.17
C ALA A 423 7.85 -47.23 15.24
N TYR A 424 8.58 -48.17 14.64
CA TYR A 424 9.71 -47.85 13.75
C TYR A 424 9.35 -48.15 12.30
N GLY A 425 10.04 -47.48 11.39
CA GLY A 425 9.93 -47.71 9.95
C GLY A 425 9.16 -46.62 9.21
N TRP A 426 8.76 -46.97 8.00
CA TRP A 426 7.99 -46.10 7.13
C TRP A 426 6.52 -46.00 7.57
N ASP A 427 6.02 -44.76 7.57
CA ASP A 427 4.62 -44.48 7.80
C ASP A 427 4.10 -43.48 6.77
N LYS A 428 2.81 -43.57 6.42
CA LYS A 428 2.15 -42.70 5.47
C LYS A 428 1.06 -41.91 6.17
N VAL A 429 1.30 -40.61 6.33
CA VAL A 429 0.36 -39.67 6.96
C VAL A 429 -0.07 -38.65 5.90
N ASP A 430 -1.37 -38.49 5.71
CA ASP A 430 -1.97 -37.53 4.76
C ASP A 430 -1.37 -37.59 3.35
N GLY A 431 -1.06 -38.81 2.90
CA GLY A 431 -0.51 -39.06 1.56
C GLY A 431 1.01 -38.96 1.46
N ASN A 432 1.71 -38.45 2.46
CA ASN A 432 3.17 -38.28 2.50
C ASN A 432 3.84 -39.39 3.29
N TRP A 433 5.04 -39.79 2.88
CA TRP A 433 5.83 -40.79 3.58
C TRP A 433 6.83 -40.15 4.54
N TYR A 434 6.92 -40.75 5.73
CA TYR A 434 7.86 -40.41 6.81
C TYR A 434 8.57 -41.66 7.28
N TYR A 435 9.78 -41.50 7.81
CA TYR A 435 10.53 -42.61 8.43
C TYR A 435 10.81 -42.32 9.90
N TYR A 436 10.46 -43.25 10.77
CA TYR A 436 10.68 -43.17 12.21
C TYR A 436 11.74 -44.16 12.64
N GLY A 437 12.80 -43.67 13.29
CA GLY A 437 13.85 -44.45 13.90
C GLY A 437 13.79 -44.42 15.42
N ALA A 438 14.82 -44.98 16.06
CA ALA A 438 14.94 -44.98 17.53
C ALA A 438 15.05 -43.56 18.13
N ASN A 439 15.50 -42.60 17.34
CA ASN A 439 15.66 -41.19 17.73
C ASN A 439 14.50 -40.30 17.20
N GLY A 440 13.35 -40.88 16.91
CA GLY A 440 12.19 -40.19 16.37
C GLY A 440 12.15 -40.12 14.84
N ARG A 441 11.43 -39.14 14.31
CA ARG A 441 11.23 -38.89 12.87
C ARG A 441 12.57 -38.48 12.25
N ALA A 442 12.96 -39.20 11.20
CA ALA A 442 14.19 -38.90 10.47
C ALA A 442 14.04 -37.70 9.56
N SER A 443 15.14 -36.99 9.31
CA SER A 443 15.24 -35.88 8.36
C SER A 443 16.59 -35.89 7.66
N GLY A 444 16.68 -35.21 6.50
CA GLY A 444 17.88 -35.20 5.68
C GLY A 444 18.17 -36.57 5.03
N TRP A 445 19.42 -36.82 4.68
CA TRP A 445 19.84 -38.09 4.09
C TRP A 445 19.70 -39.25 5.08
N THR A 446 18.82 -40.17 4.78
CA THR A 446 18.49 -41.30 5.63
C THR A 446 18.71 -42.62 4.90
N ARG A 447 19.45 -43.54 5.52
CA ARG A 447 19.73 -44.85 4.92
C ARG A 447 18.85 -45.93 5.55
N VAL A 448 18.01 -46.56 4.71
CA VAL A 448 17.11 -47.62 5.14
C VAL A 448 17.36 -48.86 4.27
N ASN A 449 17.64 -50.00 4.87
CA ASN A 449 17.92 -51.25 4.16
C ASN A 449 18.95 -51.12 3.04
N SER A 450 20.03 -50.37 3.30
CA SER A 450 21.13 -50.08 2.35
C SER A 450 20.79 -49.15 1.21
N LEU A 451 19.58 -48.62 1.12
CA LEU A 451 19.13 -47.62 0.14
C LEU A 451 19.10 -46.25 0.80
N TRP A 452 19.44 -45.21 0.02
CA TRP A 452 19.40 -43.83 0.46
C TRP A 452 18.09 -43.15 0.06
N TYR A 453 17.56 -42.38 0.97
CA TYR A 453 16.36 -41.53 0.83
C TYR A 453 16.69 -40.12 1.32
N TYR A 454 16.02 -39.11 0.80
CA TYR A 454 16.12 -37.78 1.34
C TYR A 454 14.77 -37.37 1.95
N LEU A 455 14.80 -37.04 3.21
CA LEU A 455 13.65 -36.57 3.97
C LEU A 455 13.82 -35.08 4.20
N ASP A 456 12.81 -34.29 3.87
CA ASP A 456 12.87 -32.84 4.01
C ASP A 456 13.29 -32.45 5.43
N PRO A 457 14.30 -31.61 5.62
CA PRO A 457 14.83 -31.28 6.95
C PRO A 457 13.82 -30.61 7.87
N SER A 458 12.86 -29.87 7.34
CA SER A 458 11.85 -29.13 8.11
C SER A 458 10.62 -29.98 8.41
N THR A 459 10.12 -30.72 7.43
CA THR A 459 8.87 -31.48 7.54
C THR A 459 9.07 -32.96 7.83
N GLY A 460 10.22 -33.52 7.51
CA GLY A 460 10.51 -34.97 7.54
C GLY A 460 9.86 -35.75 6.39
N GLN A 461 9.23 -35.09 5.42
CA GLN A 461 8.59 -35.74 4.28
C GLN A 461 9.60 -36.33 3.32
N MET A 462 9.37 -37.57 2.87
CA MET A 462 10.18 -38.23 1.85
C MET A 462 10.07 -37.48 0.53
N GLN A 463 11.20 -37.10 -0.04
CA GLN A 463 11.29 -36.43 -1.31
C GLN A 463 11.32 -37.43 -2.47
N ILE A 464 10.77 -37.02 -3.62
CA ILE A 464 10.76 -37.76 -4.89
C ILE A 464 11.06 -36.80 -6.05
N GLY A 465 11.61 -37.33 -7.14
CA GLY A 465 11.96 -36.51 -8.31
C GLY A 465 13.26 -35.72 -8.12
N TRP A 466 13.38 -34.61 -8.84
CA TRP A 466 14.55 -33.73 -8.75
C TRP A 466 14.60 -33.00 -7.41
N THR A 467 15.70 -33.16 -6.68
CA THR A 467 15.88 -32.60 -5.35
C THR A 467 17.25 -31.96 -5.23
N LYS A 468 17.29 -30.66 -4.90
CA LYS A 468 18.54 -29.93 -4.66
C LYS A 468 18.91 -30.02 -3.18
N VAL A 469 20.13 -30.46 -2.90
CA VAL A 469 20.67 -30.52 -1.53
C VAL A 469 22.05 -29.86 -1.54
N GLY A 470 22.18 -28.75 -0.86
CA GLY A 470 23.35 -27.89 -0.98
C GLY A 470 23.53 -27.40 -2.44
N ASP A 471 24.73 -27.58 -2.97
CA ASP A 471 25.04 -27.21 -4.38
C ASP A 471 24.80 -28.34 -5.38
N SER A 472 24.41 -29.52 -4.93
CA SER A 472 24.25 -30.72 -5.77
C SER A 472 22.78 -31.00 -6.06
N LEU A 473 22.50 -31.52 -7.26
CA LEU A 473 21.18 -31.96 -7.69
C LEU A 473 21.13 -33.49 -7.69
N TYR A 474 20.06 -34.03 -7.15
CA TYR A 474 19.82 -35.47 -7.02
C TYR A 474 18.50 -35.84 -7.69
N TYR A 475 18.33 -37.11 -8.02
CA TYR A 475 17.04 -37.64 -8.47
C TYR A 475 16.60 -38.79 -7.57
N LEU A 476 15.46 -38.63 -6.93
CA LEU A 476 14.83 -39.63 -6.08
C LEU A 476 13.74 -40.32 -6.91
N GLU A 477 13.80 -41.65 -6.99
CA GLU A 477 12.80 -42.45 -7.68
C GLU A 477 11.38 -42.22 -7.10
N ALA A 478 10.34 -42.64 -7.79
CA ALA A 478 8.98 -42.59 -7.26
C ALA A 478 8.81 -43.37 -5.93
N THR A 479 9.74 -44.26 -5.63
CA THR A 479 9.86 -44.99 -4.35
C THR A 479 10.62 -44.22 -3.29
N GLY A 480 11.13 -43.02 -3.60
CA GLY A 480 12.00 -42.22 -2.76
C GLY A 480 13.50 -42.62 -2.78
N VAL A 481 13.86 -43.73 -3.44
CA VAL A 481 15.23 -44.21 -3.49
C VAL A 481 16.12 -43.33 -4.35
N MET A 482 17.27 -42.95 -3.83
CA MET A 482 18.26 -42.13 -4.52
C MET A 482 18.83 -42.86 -5.74
N THR A 483 18.82 -42.21 -6.88
CA THR A 483 19.41 -42.71 -8.13
C THR A 483 20.93 -42.58 -8.13
N THR A 484 21.61 -43.60 -8.67
CA THR A 484 23.05 -43.58 -8.97
C THR A 484 23.30 -44.18 -10.36
N GLY A 485 24.38 -43.77 -11.02
CA GLY A 485 24.70 -44.25 -12.36
C GLY A 485 23.81 -43.61 -13.43
N TRP A 486 23.69 -44.28 -14.57
CA TRP A 486 22.90 -43.79 -15.69
C TRP A 486 21.40 -43.94 -15.47
N LYS A 487 20.66 -42.85 -15.76
CA LYS A 487 19.20 -42.80 -15.65
C LYS A 487 18.60 -42.00 -16.80
N SER A 488 17.55 -42.56 -17.43
CA SER A 488 16.73 -41.79 -18.36
C SER A 488 15.55 -41.18 -17.61
N ILE A 489 15.39 -39.85 -17.73
CA ILE A 489 14.32 -39.06 -17.10
C ILE A 489 13.73 -38.19 -18.22
N ASP A 490 12.42 -38.29 -18.44
CA ASP A 490 11.70 -37.53 -19.47
C ASP A 490 12.34 -37.57 -20.87
N GLY A 491 12.91 -38.75 -21.24
CA GLY A 491 13.54 -39.00 -22.53
C GLY A 491 15.00 -38.55 -22.64
N ASN A 492 15.57 -37.88 -21.66
CA ASN A 492 16.96 -37.49 -21.61
C ASN A 492 17.76 -38.41 -20.68
N TRP A 493 19.04 -38.64 -21.00
CA TRP A 493 19.95 -39.43 -20.17
C TRP A 493 20.77 -38.50 -19.25
N TYR A 494 20.89 -38.93 -18.03
CA TYR A 494 21.69 -38.27 -16.97
C TYR A 494 22.62 -39.30 -16.34
N LEU A 495 23.73 -38.84 -15.80
CA LEU A 495 24.65 -39.66 -15.03
C LEU A 495 24.78 -39.11 -13.61
N PHE A 496 24.51 -39.96 -12.64
CA PHE A 496 24.68 -39.68 -11.20
C PHE A 496 25.91 -40.42 -10.69
N ASP A 497 26.73 -39.76 -9.90
CA ASP A 497 27.90 -40.36 -9.30
C ASP A 497 27.53 -41.37 -8.17
N ALA A 498 28.53 -41.93 -7.51
CA ALA A 498 28.32 -42.90 -6.42
C ALA A 498 27.68 -42.29 -5.17
N SER A 499 27.75 -40.97 -5.00
CA SER A 499 27.05 -40.22 -3.94
C SER A 499 25.61 -39.86 -4.33
N GLY A 500 25.19 -40.13 -5.57
CA GLY A 500 23.90 -39.77 -6.11
C GLY A 500 23.84 -38.36 -6.71
N ALA A 501 24.91 -37.58 -6.70
CA ALA A 501 24.94 -36.26 -7.26
C ALA A 501 24.97 -36.32 -8.79
N MET A 502 24.14 -35.48 -9.46
CA MET A 502 24.13 -35.32 -10.90
C MET A 502 25.49 -34.80 -11.38
N THR A 503 26.05 -35.42 -12.42
CA THR A 503 27.34 -35.01 -12.98
C THR A 503 27.17 -34.15 -14.22
N THR A 504 28.15 -33.30 -14.50
CA THR A 504 28.25 -32.48 -15.72
C THR A 504 29.66 -32.58 -16.33
N GLY A 505 29.82 -32.08 -17.56
CA GLY A 505 31.11 -32.12 -18.24
C GLY A 505 31.52 -33.50 -18.69
N TRP A 506 32.83 -33.73 -18.88
CA TRP A 506 33.37 -35.01 -19.35
C TRP A 506 33.31 -36.06 -18.25
N GLN A 507 32.68 -37.21 -18.57
CA GLN A 507 32.55 -38.36 -17.65
C GLN A 507 32.99 -39.64 -18.34
N ALA A 508 33.80 -40.43 -17.65
CA ALA A 508 34.20 -41.77 -18.11
C ALA A 508 33.27 -42.83 -17.52
N SER A 509 32.65 -43.64 -18.34
CA SER A 509 31.79 -44.73 -17.88
C SER A 509 31.95 -45.94 -18.79
N ASN A 510 32.14 -47.13 -18.22
CA ASN A 510 32.28 -48.40 -18.94
C ASN A 510 33.31 -48.35 -20.11
N GLY A 511 34.45 -47.69 -19.90
CA GLY A 511 35.54 -47.58 -20.85
C GLY A 511 35.31 -46.63 -22.03
N SER A 512 34.27 -45.82 -21.98
CA SER A 512 33.94 -44.78 -22.97
C SER A 512 33.77 -43.42 -22.30
N TRP A 513 34.05 -42.34 -23.02
CA TRP A 513 33.83 -40.97 -22.58
C TRP A 513 32.47 -40.47 -23.05
N TYR A 514 31.81 -39.72 -22.22
CA TYR A 514 30.53 -39.06 -22.41
C TYR A 514 30.65 -37.59 -21.99
N TYR A 515 29.86 -36.74 -22.57
CA TYR A 515 29.75 -35.34 -22.14
C TYR A 515 28.35 -35.05 -21.64
N LEU A 516 28.23 -34.58 -20.38
CA LEU A 516 26.98 -34.11 -19.80
C LEU A 516 26.96 -32.58 -19.90
N ASN A 517 25.90 -32.04 -20.43
CA ASN A 517 25.68 -30.60 -20.56
C ASN A 517 25.59 -29.96 -19.15
N GLU A 518 25.55 -28.63 -19.06
CA GLU A 518 25.42 -27.91 -17.79
C GLU A 518 24.11 -28.25 -17.05
N ASP A 519 23.04 -28.59 -17.80
CA ASP A 519 21.76 -29.07 -17.26
C ASP A 519 21.78 -30.58 -16.89
N GLY A 520 22.91 -31.23 -17.02
CA GLY A 520 23.12 -32.66 -16.74
C GLY A 520 22.70 -33.59 -17.86
N THR A 521 22.10 -33.12 -18.94
CA THR A 521 21.68 -33.99 -20.07
C THR A 521 22.87 -34.51 -20.86
N MET A 522 22.81 -35.79 -21.26
CA MET A 522 23.84 -36.41 -22.06
C MET A 522 23.88 -35.82 -23.49
N ALA A 523 25.01 -35.28 -23.90
CA ALA A 523 25.21 -34.75 -25.24
C ALA A 523 25.28 -35.85 -26.27
N THR A 524 24.74 -35.60 -27.46
CA THR A 524 24.87 -36.42 -28.67
C THR A 524 25.16 -35.53 -29.88
N GLY A 525 25.76 -36.09 -30.93
CA GLY A 525 26.14 -35.31 -32.11
C GLY A 525 27.40 -34.48 -31.88
N TRP A 526 27.53 -33.39 -32.63
CA TRP A 526 28.67 -32.47 -32.54
C TRP A 526 28.58 -31.62 -31.26
N LYS A 527 29.67 -31.56 -30.52
CA LYS A 527 29.77 -30.76 -29.28
C LYS A 527 31.08 -29.98 -29.25
N GLY A 528 30.97 -28.66 -29.11
CA GLY A 528 32.13 -27.79 -28.87
C GLY A 528 32.40 -27.71 -27.35
N VAL A 529 33.65 -27.98 -26.95
CA VAL A 529 34.11 -27.87 -25.55
C VAL A 529 35.53 -27.31 -25.55
N ASP A 530 35.76 -26.23 -24.80
CA ASP A 530 37.06 -25.57 -24.63
C ASP A 530 37.78 -25.24 -25.96
N GLY A 531 37.01 -24.83 -26.97
CA GLY A 531 37.53 -24.46 -28.31
C GLY A 531 37.81 -25.63 -29.24
N TYR A 532 37.53 -26.85 -28.84
CA TYR A 532 37.66 -28.05 -29.67
C TYR A 532 36.31 -28.68 -29.98
N TRP A 533 36.17 -29.34 -31.16
CA TRP A 533 34.98 -30.08 -31.55
C TRP A 533 35.13 -31.57 -31.27
N TYR A 534 34.08 -32.17 -30.77
CA TYR A 534 33.93 -33.58 -30.50
C TYR A 534 32.66 -34.12 -31.12
N TYR A 535 32.61 -35.41 -31.40
CA TYR A 535 31.37 -36.05 -31.84
C TYR A 535 30.97 -37.16 -30.86
N LEU A 536 29.74 -37.10 -30.42
CA LEU A 536 29.14 -38.08 -29.52
C LEU A 536 28.11 -38.88 -30.31
N LYS A 537 28.24 -40.22 -30.29
CA LYS A 537 27.26 -41.11 -30.93
C LYS A 537 25.85 -40.87 -30.37
N PRO A 538 24.76 -41.36 -31.03
CA PRO A 538 23.44 -41.38 -30.44
C PRO A 538 23.37 -42.10 -29.08
N SER A 539 24.31 -43.02 -28.80
CA SER A 539 24.48 -43.63 -27.47
C SER A 539 25.25 -42.76 -26.47
N GLY A 540 25.64 -41.54 -26.83
CA GLY A 540 26.42 -40.60 -26.01
C GLY A 540 27.92 -40.82 -26.00
N GLN A 541 28.42 -41.96 -26.52
CA GLN A 541 29.84 -42.28 -26.50
C GLN A 541 30.65 -41.38 -27.43
N MET A 542 31.74 -40.80 -26.92
CA MET A 542 32.69 -40.00 -27.68
C MET A 542 33.41 -40.91 -28.68
N VAL A 543 33.58 -40.43 -29.91
CA VAL A 543 34.32 -41.13 -30.95
C VAL A 543 35.81 -40.75 -30.96
N THR A 544 36.66 -41.68 -31.45
CA THR A 544 38.07 -41.45 -31.70
C THR A 544 38.44 -42.10 -33.04
N GLY A 545 39.58 -41.73 -33.63
CA GLY A 545 40.02 -42.26 -34.93
C GLY A 545 39.13 -41.78 -36.08
N THR A 546 39.12 -42.54 -37.19
CA THR A 546 38.35 -42.21 -38.38
C THR A 546 36.91 -42.72 -38.26
N GLN A 547 35.93 -41.85 -38.40
CA GLN A 547 34.51 -42.17 -38.26
C GLN A 547 33.70 -41.60 -39.42
N TRP A 548 32.62 -42.31 -39.81
CA TRP A 548 31.66 -41.81 -40.79
C TRP A 548 30.58 -40.97 -40.05
N VAL A 549 30.63 -39.65 -40.25
CA VAL A 549 29.73 -38.68 -39.58
C VAL A 549 29.17 -37.73 -40.65
N ASP A 550 27.86 -37.53 -40.65
CA ASP A 550 27.14 -36.62 -41.55
C ASP A 550 27.50 -36.77 -43.04
N GLY A 551 27.62 -38.04 -43.52
CA GLY A 551 27.82 -38.35 -44.92
C GLY A 551 29.28 -38.25 -45.43
N ARG A 552 30.27 -38.12 -44.54
CA ARG A 552 31.70 -38.06 -44.85
C ARG A 552 32.57 -38.68 -43.75
N TRP A 553 33.78 -39.08 -44.13
CA TRP A 553 34.80 -39.52 -43.19
C TRP A 553 35.37 -38.33 -42.45
N GLN A 554 35.38 -38.42 -41.11
CA GLN A 554 35.91 -37.41 -40.19
C GLN A 554 36.99 -38.06 -39.32
N ASN A 555 38.05 -37.32 -39.03
CA ASN A 555 39.14 -37.81 -38.20
C ASN A 555 39.13 -37.13 -36.81
N PHE A 556 39.32 -37.97 -35.82
CA PHE A 556 39.39 -37.55 -34.40
C PHE A 556 40.70 -38.09 -33.81
N ASP A 557 41.38 -37.29 -33.00
CA ASP A 557 42.58 -37.73 -32.30
C ASP A 557 42.25 -38.76 -31.18
N SER A 558 43.27 -39.24 -30.48
CA SER A 558 43.09 -40.18 -29.35
C SER A 558 42.32 -39.58 -28.16
N SER A 559 42.24 -38.27 -28.07
CA SER A 559 41.45 -37.54 -27.06
C SER A 559 40.02 -37.24 -27.53
N GLY A 560 39.64 -37.65 -28.77
CA GLY A 560 38.33 -37.40 -29.36
C GLY A 560 38.16 -36.03 -30.02
N ARG A 561 39.23 -35.21 -30.11
CA ARG A 561 39.17 -33.91 -30.77
C ARG A 561 39.12 -34.08 -32.28
N TRP A 562 38.23 -33.37 -32.93
CA TRP A 562 38.15 -33.35 -34.36
C TRP A 562 39.37 -32.66 -34.99
N ILE A 563 39.98 -33.31 -35.96
CA ILE A 563 41.20 -32.89 -36.65
C ILE A 563 41.03 -32.78 -38.18
N GLY A 564 39.79 -32.94 -38.69
CA GLY A 564 39.44 -32.78 -40.12
C GLY A 564 39.05 -34.07 -40.84
#